data_2b205838d947e4b67e8f3d0afb960104
#
_entry.id   2b205838d947e4b67e8f3d0afb960104
#
_cell.length_a   1.000
_cell.length_b   1.000
_cell.length_c   1.000
_cell.angle_alpha   90.00
_cell.angle_beta   90.00
_cell.angle_gamma   90.00
#
_symmetry.space_group_name_H-M   'P 1'
#
loop_
_entity.id
_entity.type
_entity.pdbx_description
1 polymer ?
#
loop_
_entity_poly.entity_id
_entity_poly.type
_entity_poly.pdbx_seq_one_letter_code
_entity_poly.pdbx_strand_id
1 'polypeptide(L)'
;MMDPRLNRIGQISAAGKRVENLACLINVDSLMEVHKRMDGRKAVGIDRVSKEDYNENVEENLTTLVRRMASGGYYPQPSRRVYIDKPGSKKKRPLGISCYEDKLVEQAAAEILTQVYEPKFMDFSYGFRPNRNCHQAIQEAIYRIQGFTNYVVEADIRSFFDSLDHEWLLKMLEHDIADKKFLEPIRRFLKAGIMENGKFLEAEQGSPQGNGASPICANVYLHYVLDLWFEKCVKPSCRGEAHLIRYADDFVCTFQYRGDAQQFYEELPE
;
A
#
# COMPACT_ATOMS: atom_id res chain seq x y z
N MET A 1 -12.31 -18.74 -6.56
CA MET A 1 -13.11 -17.82 -7.43
C MET A 1 -13.23 -16.50 -6.68
N MET A 2 -12.95 -15.35 -7.30
CA MET A 2 -13.05 -14.05 -6.61
C MET A 2 -14.50 -13.74 -6.24
N ASP A 3 -14.76 -13.19 -5.05
CA ASP A 3 -16.10 -12.82 -4.61
C ASP A 3 -16.74 -11.84 -5.62
N PRO A 4 -17.92 -12.13 -6.19
CA PRO A 4 -18.57 -11.25 -7.15
C PRO A 4 -18.80 -9.82 -6.65
N ARG A 5 -18.88 -9.64 -5.33
CA ARG A 5 -19.00 -8.31 -4.69
C ARG A 5 -17.74 -7.47 -4.88
N LEU A 6 -16.55 -8.11 -4.87
CA LEU A 6 -15.28 -7.41 -5.13
C LEU A 6 -15.22 -6.83 -6.55
N ASN A 7 -15.67 -7.57 -7.56
CA ASN A 7 -15.75 -7.08 -8.93
C ASN A 7 -16.69 -5.86 -9.06
N ARG A 8 -17.82 -5.89 -8.35
CA ARG A 8 -18.76 -4.75 -8.33
C ARG A 8 -18.15 -3.49 -7.72
N ILE A 9 -17.32 -3.64 -6.69
CA ILE A 9 -16.58 -2.53 -6.07
C ILE A 9 -15.67 -1.84 -7.10
N GLY A 10 -14.90 -2.61 -7.86
CA GLY A 10 -14.05 -2.07 -8.93
C GLY A 10 -14.84 -1.27 -9.97
N GLN A 11 -16.03 -1.76 -10.37
CA GLN A 11 -16.91 -1.05 -11.32
C GLN A 11 -17.44 0.27 -10.73
N ILE A 12 -17.85 0.30 -9.47
CA ILE A 12 -18.30 1.51 -8.78
C ILE A 12 -17.16 2.53 -8.71
N SER A 13 -15.96 2.07 -8.34
CA SER A 13 -14.78 2.91 -8.26
C SER A 13 -14.34 3.46 -9.62
N ALA A 14 -14.33 2.63 -10.67
CA ALA A 14 -14.04 3.05 -12.05
C ALA A 14 -15.01 4.13 -12.55
N ALA A 15 -16.26 4.10 -12.06
CA ALA A 15 -17.27 5.14 -12.36
C ALA A 15 -17.08 6.43 -11.54
N GLY A 16 -15.99 6.56 -10.77
CA GLY A 16 -15.69 7.74 -9.94
C GLY A 16 -16.60 7.91 -8.72
N LYS A 17 -17.33 6.88 -8.34
CA LYS A 17 -18.26 6.92 -7.18
C LYS A 17 -17.55 6.43 -5.92
N ARG A 18 -17.93 7.03 -4.78
CA ARG A 18 -17.50 6.55 -3.47
C ARG A 18 -18.07 5.15 -3.19
N VAL A 19 -17.23 4.32 -2.58
CA VAL A 19 -17.58 2.93 -2.28
C VAL A 19 -18.06 2.81 -0.83
N GLU A 20 -19.08 1.99 -0.62
CA GLU A 20 -19.72 1.75 0.67
C GLU A 20 -19.81 0.24 0.98
N ASN A 21 -20.15 -0.07 2.23
CA ASN A 21 -20.40 -1.44 2.69
C ASN A 21 -19.22 -2.41 2.49
N LEU A 22 -17.98 -1.92 2.66
CA LEU A 22 -16.76 -2.73 2.55
C LEU A 22 -16.49 -3.58 3.79
N ALA A 23 -16.87 -3.09 4.99
CA ALA A 23 -16.62 -3.78 6.25
C ALA A 23 -17.25 -5.20 6.29
N CYS A 24 -18.41 -5.38 5.67
CA CYS A 24 -19.07 -6.67 5.62
C CYS A 24 -18.36 -7.73 4.75
N LEU A 25 -17.40 -7.31 3.94
CA LEU A 25 -16.56 -8.20 3.13
C LEU A 25 -15.46 -8.87 3.97
N ILE A 26 -15.10 -8.29 5.11
CA ILE A 26 -14.22 -8.94 6.08
C ILE A 26 -15.09 -9.76 7.02
N ASN A 27 -15.27 -11.02 6.69
CA ASN A 27 -16.09 -11.98 7.41
C ASN A 27 -15.36 -13.32 7.56
N VAL A 28 -15.97 -14.27 8.26
CA VAL A 28 -15.31 -15.56 8.54
C VAL A 28 -14.88 -16.27 7.26
N ASP A 29 -15.73 -16.29 6.22
CA ASP A 29 -15.43 -16.97 4.97
C ASP A 29 -14.25 -16.32 4.24
N SER A 30 -14.24 -14.98 4.12
CA SER A 30 -13.14 -14.25 3.46
C SER A 30 -11.83 -14.39 4.21
N LEU A 31 -11.85 -14.32 5.55
CA LEU A 31 -10.66 -14.52 6.38
C LEU A 31 -10.16 -15.97 6.34
N MET A 32 -11.07 -16.95 6.24
CA MET A 32 -10.70 -18.36 6.04
C MET A 32 -9.99 -18.55 4.69
N GLU A 33 -10.46 -17.91 3.62
CA GLU A 33 -9.79 -17.98 2.31
C GLU A 33 -8.39 -17.29 2.35
N VAL A 34 -8.26 -16.18 3.06
CA VAL A 34 -6.95 -15.56 3.32
C VAL A 34 -6.05 -16.51 4.11
N HIS A 35 -6.57 -17.12 5.20
CA HIS A 35 -5.84 -18.08 6.02
C HIS A 35 -5.30 -19.26 5.20
N LYS A 36 -6.12 -19.86 4.35
CA LYS A 36 -5.71 -20.97 3.47
C LYS A 36 -4.54 -20.60 2.56
N ARG A 37 -4.53 -19.38 2.00
CA ARG A 37 -3.51 -18.88 1.08
C ARG A 37 -2.25 -18.34 1.78
N MET A 38 -2.32 -18.03 3.08
CA MET A 38 -1.20 -17.48 3.83
C MET A 38 -0.06 -18.50 3.93
N ASP A 39 1.18 -18.08 3.61
CA ASP A 39 2.37 -18.92 3.79
C ASP A 39 2.64 -19.15 5.29
N GLY A 40 2.63 -20.41 5.73
CA GLY A 40 2.88 -20.79 7.12
C GLY A 40 4.32 -20.53 7.59
N ARG A 41 5.27 -20.34 6.65
CA ARG A 41 6.68 -20.06 6.99
C ARG A 41 6.95 -18.60 7.34
N LYS A 42 5.93 -17.72 7.26
CA LYS A 42 6.09 -16.31 7.63
C LYS A 42 6.45 -16.16 9.11
N ALA A 43 7.36 -15.23 9.40
CA ALA A 43 7.79 -14.93 10.76
C ALA A 43 6.60 -14.56 11.67
N VAL A 44 6.65 -14.99 12.91
CA VAL A 44 5.61 -14.74 13.92
C VAL A 44 5.70 -13.33 14.54
N GLY A 45 4.57 -12.79 14.97
CA GLY A 45 4.46 -11.49 15.65
C GLY A 45 5.03 -11.50 17.08
N ILE A 46 4.60 -10.54 17.89
CA ILE A 46 4.98 -10.44 19.31
C ILE A 46 4.31 -11.51 20.16
N ASP A 47 3.14 -11.99 19.76
CA ASP A 47 2.35 -13.06 20.38
C ASP A 47 2.94 -14.45 20.16
N ARG A 48 3.90 -14.57 19.23
CA ARG A 48 4.56 -15.82 18.82
C ARG A 48 3.62 -16.88 18.24
N VAL A 49 2.41 -16.51 17.85
CA VAL A 49 1.43 -17.41 17.23
C VAL A 49 1.81 -17.65 15.76
N SER A 50 2.03 -18.91 15.42
CA SER A 50 2.25 -19.37 14.04
C SER A 50 0.93 -19.64 13.33
N LYS A 51 1.00 -19.92 12.02
CA LYS A 51 -0.17 -20.39 11.27
C LYS A 51 -0.69 -21.73 11.80
N GLU A 52 0.21 -22.62 12.17
CA GLU A 52 -0.09 -23.94 12.71
C GLU A 52 -0.83 -23.82 14.04
N ASP A 53 -0.34 -23.01 14.98
CA ASP A 53 -0.99 -22.77 16.27
C ASP A 53 -2.40 -22.15 16.08
N TYR A 54 -2.53 -21.18 15.16
CA TYR A 54 -3.82 -20.54 14.88
C TYR A 54 -4.81 -21.50 14.25
N ASN A 55 -4.33 -22.45 13.45
CA ASN A 55 -5.14 -23.44 12.74
C ASN A 55 -5.79 -24.48 13.68
N GLU A 56 -5.27 -24.69 14.88
CA GLU A 56 -5.86 -25.64 15.86
C GLU A 56 -7.32 -25.29 16.19
N ASN A 57 -7.67 -24.00 16.24
CA ASN A 57 -9.02 -23.52 16.55
C ASN A 57 -9.45 -22.43 15.55
N VAL A 58 -9.13 -22.59 14.26
CA VAL A 58 -9.28 -21.54 13.24
C VAL A 58 -10.71 -20.99 13.13
N GLU A 59 -11.73 -21.82 13.17
CA GLU A 59 -13.13 -21.37 13.04
C GLU A 59 -13.57 -20.51 14.23
N GLU A 60 -13.22 -20.93 15.45
CA GLU A 60 -13.50 -20.18 16.68
C GLU A 60 -12.73 -18.85 16.70
N ASN A 61 -11.45 -18.90 16.36
CA ASN A 61 -10.56 -17.73 16.28
C ASN A 61 -11.13 -16.71 15.31
N LEU A 62 -11.46 -17.11 14.07
CA LEU A 62 -12.00 -16.23 13.05
C LEU A 62 -13.40 -15.69 13.42
N THR A 63 -14.25 -16.50 14.02
CA THR A 63 -15.57 -16.07 14.50
C THR A 63 -15.43 -15.01 15.58
N THR A 64 -14.51 -15.21 16.51
CA THR A 64 -14.20 -14.24 17.59
C THR A 64 -13.60 -12.95 17.05
N LEU A 65 -12.67 -13.05 16.08
CA LEU A 65 -12.07 -11.89 15.41
C LEU A 65 -13.15 -11.03 14.72
N VAL A 66 -14.02 -11.66 13.89
CA VAL A 66 -15.10 -10.94 13.20
C VAL A 66 -16.06 -10.28 14.19
N ARG A 67 -16.39 -10.95 15.31
CA ARG A 67 -17.22 -10.36 16.37
C ARG A 67 -16.54 -9.14 16.99
N ARG A 68 -15.24 -9.18 17.29
CA ARG A 68 -14.47 -8.03 17.81
C ARG A 68 -14.44 -6.88 16.78
N MET A 69 -14.27 -7.19 15.50
CA MET A 69 -14.32 -6.18 14.44
C MET A 69 -15.70 -5.51 14.36
N ALA A 70 -16.76 -6.30 14.36
CA ALA A 70 -18.13 -5.79 14.27
C ALA A 70 -18.53 -4.90 15.47
N SER A 71 -18.06 -5.24 16.69
CA SER A 71 -18.30 -4.47 17.91
C SER A 71 -17.37 -3.26 18.08
N GLY A 72 -16.38 -3.08 17.19
CA GLY A 72 -15.35 -2.06 17.36
C GLY A 72 -14.28 -2.40 18.40
N GLY A 73 -14.28 -3.63 18.93
CA GLY A 73 -13.32 -4.11 19.94
C GLY A 73 -12.04 -4.74 19.37
N TYR A 74 -11.85 -4.70 18.05
CA TYR A 74 -10.61 -5.18 17.42
C TYR A 74 -9.53 -4.08 17.48
N TYR A 75 -8.41 -4.39 18.09
CA TYR A 75 -7.21 -3.56 18.14
C TYR A 75 -6.00 -4.42 17.73
N PRO A 76 -5.27 -4.03 16.66
CA PRO A 76 -4.07 -4.75 16.26
C PRO A 76 -2.98 -4.63 17.34
N GLN A 77 -2.17 -5.66 17.42
CA GLN A 77 -1.01 -5.66 18.30
C GLN A 77 0.15 -4.86 17.66
N PRO A 78 1.08 -4.31 18.48
CA PRO A 78 2.28 -3.68 17.95
C PRO A 78 3.09 -4.65 17.08
N SER A 79 3.61 -4.16 15.95
CA SER A 79 4.46 -4.97 15.09
C SER A 79 5.82 -5.25 15.75
N ARG A 80 6.31 -6.48 15.67
CA ARG A 80 7.64 -6.84 16.15
C ARG A 80 8.71 -6.38 15.18
N ARG A 81 9.63 -5.52 15.62
CA ARG A 81 10.74 -5.01 14.81
C ARG A 81 11.79 -6.11 14.59
N VAL A 82 12.17 -6.31 13.35
CA VAL A 82 13.35 -7.09 12.96
C VAL A 82 14.15 -6.33 11.90
N TYR A 83 15.42 -6.66 11.78
CA TYR A 83 16.31 -6.04 10.83
C TYR A 83 16.82 -7.08 9.85
N ILE A 84 16.69 -6.80 8.54
CA ILE A 84 17.27 -7.62 7.48
C ILE A 84 18.39 -6.84 6.77
N ASP A 85 19.38 -7.55 6.26
CA ASP A 85 20.48 -6.92 5.53
C ASP A 85 19.97 -6.37 4.18
N LYS A 86 20.37 -5.14 3.85
CA LYS A 86 20.07 -4.56 2.54
C LYS A 86 21.16 -5.02 1.56
N PRO A 87 20.82 -5.73 0.46
CA PRO A 87 21.80 -6.16 -0.53
C PRO A 87 22.69 -4.99 -1.00
N GLY A 88 24.00 -5.22 -1.06
CA GLY A 88 24.96 -4.21 -1.50
C GLY A 88 25.22 -3.05 -0.51
N SER A 89 24.74 -3.12 0.73
CA SER A 89 24.91 -2.07 1.74
C SER A 89 25.20 -2.65 3.13
N LYS A 90 25.95 -1.92 3.95
CA LYS A 90 26.13 -2.22 5.39
C LYS A 90 24.89 -1.82 6.23
N LYS A 91 23.93 -1.11 5.64
CA LYS A 91 22.71 -0.68 6.31
C LYS A 91 21.69 -1.84 6.38
N LYS A 92 20.96 -1.90 7.47
CA LYS A 92 19.87 -2.86 7.66
C LYS A 92 18.54 -2.21 7.33
N ARG A 93 17.61 -3.00 6.76
CA ARG A 93 16.23 -2.57 6.53
C ARG A 93 15.38 -2.99 7.71
N PRO A 94 14.71 -2.05 8.41
CA PRO A 94 13.78 -2.40 9.49
C PRO A 94 12.49 -2.97 8.89
N LEU A 95 12.01 -4.09 9.44
CA LEU A 95 10.71 -4.68 9.12
C LEU A 95 9.85 -4.76 10.37
N GLY A 96 8.54 -4.51 10.22
CA GLY A 96 7.53 -4.77 11.24
C GLY A 96 6.82 -6.09 10.93
N ILE A 97 6.81 -7.01 11.89
CA ILE A 97 6.11 -8.29 11.76
C ILE A 97 4.86 -8.24 12.62
N SER A 98 3.70 -8.19 11.98
CA SER A 98 2.38 -8.22 12.63
C SER A 98 2.09 -9.60 13.24
N CYS A 99 1.22 -9.66 14.23
CA CYS A 99 0.66 -10.89 14.75
C CYS A 99 -0.12 -11.65 13.67
N TYR A 100 -0.29 -12.96 13.85
CA TYR A 100 -0.89 -13.77 12.80
C TYR A 100 -2.30 -13.32 12.45
N GLU A 101 -3.12 -13.06 13.46
CA GLU A 101 -4.50 -12.57 13.29
C GLU A 101 -4.55 -11.21 12.56
N ASP A 102 -3.63 -10.30 12.90
CA ASP A 102 -3.53 -8.98 12.25
C ASP A 102 -3.15 -9.12 10.77
N LYS A 103 -2.26 -10.04 10.42
CA LYS A 103 -1.92 -10.33 9.01
C LYS A 103 -3.12 -10.77 8.19
N LEU A 104 -4.06 -11.50 8.78
CA LEU A 104 -5.29 -11.91 8.10
C LEU A 104 -6.16 -10.70 7.76
N VAL A 105 -6.34 -9.79 8.73
CA VAL A 105 -7.14 -8.56 8.53
C VAL A 105 -6.44 -7.61 7.56
N GLU A 106 -5.13 -7.42 7.69
CA GLU A 106 -4.30 -6.62 6.77
C GLU A 106 -4.43 -7.11 5.33
N GLN A 107 -4.32 -8.42 5.12
CA GLN A 107 -4.41 -9.01 3.78
C GLN A 107 -5.83 -8.88 3.20
N ALA A 108 -6.88 -9.12 4.00
CA ALA A 108 -8.26 -8.93 3.57
C ALA A 108 -8.54 -7.46 3.21
N ALA A 109 -8.07 -6.52 4.04
CA ALA A 109 -8.19 -5.08 3.75
C ALA A 109 -7.42 -4.69 2.48
N ALA A 110 -6.21 -5.22 2.28
CA ALA A 110 -5.41 -4.97 1.08
C ALA A 110 -6.10 -5.45 -0.20
N GLU A 111 -6.74 -6.63 -0.16
CA GLU A 111 -7.49 -7.16 -1.31
C GLU A 111 -8.69 -6.27 -1.66
N ILE A 112 -9.41 -5.77 -0.67
CA ILE A 112 -10.54 -4.85 -0.87
C ILE A 112 -10.03 -3.50 -1.41
N LEU A 113 -8.99 -2.92 -0.80
CA LEU A 113 -8.39 -1.67 -1.26
C LEU A 113 -7.87 -1.79 -2.70
N THR A 114 -7.29 -2.93 -3.07
CA THR A 114 -6.84 -3.19 -4.44
C THR A 114 -8.02 -3.11 -5.42
N GLN A 115 -9.18 -3.65 -5.09
CA GLN A 115 -10.36 -3.54 -5.95
C GLN A 115 -10.88 -2.10 -6.08
N VAL A 116 -10.73 -1.30 -5.01
CA VAL A 116 -11.12 0.12 -5.04
C VAL A 116 -10.15 0.94 -5.89
N TYR A 117 -8.85 0.72 -5.75
CA TYR A 117 -7.85 1.63 -6.30
C TYR A 117 -7.22 1.18 -7.62
N GLU A 118 -7.20 -0.12 -7.95
CA GLU A 118 -6.64 -0.59 -9.22
C GLU A 118 -7.25 0.09 -10.46
N PRO A 119 -8.58 0.35 -10.53
CA PRO A 119 -9.18 1.10 -11.64
C PRO A 119 -8.80 2.59 -11.69
N LYS A 120 -8.25 3.16 -10.62
CA LYS A 120 -7.88 4.58 -10.50
C LYS A 120 -6.41 4.83 -10.79
N PHE A 121 -5.56 3.84 -10.51
CA PHE A 121 -4.12 4.00 -10.68
C PHE A 121 -3.74 4.25 -12.14
N MET A 122 -2.81 5.16 -12.35
CA MET A 122 -2.27 5.49 -13.65
C MET A 122 -1.53 4.31 -14.28
N ASP A 123 -1.53 4.23 -15.61
CA ASP A 123 -0.87 3.14 -16.34
C ASP A 123 0.65 3.14 -16.17
N PHE A 124 1.25 4.25 -15.85
CA PHE A 124 2.68 4.39 -15.61
C PHE A 124 3.12 4.00 -14.19
N SER A 125 2.20 3.57 -13.32
CA SER A 125 2.49 3.03 -11.99
C SER A 125 2.52 1.50 -12.02
N TYR A 126 3.63 0.88 -11.59
CA TYR A 126 3.88 -0.57 -11.76
C TYR A 126 4.06 -1.33 -10.45
N GLY A 127 4.69 -0.73 -9.44
CA GLY A 127 5.02 -1.41 -8.18
C GLY A 127 3.80 -1.82 -7.36
N PHE A 128 3.84 -3.00 -6.75
CA PHE A 128 2.80 -3.54 -5.86
C PHE A 128 1.39 -3.67 -6.47
N ARG A 129 1.28 -3.71 -7.78
CA ARG A 129 0.01 -3.84 -8.49
C ARG A 129 -0.17 -5.22 -9.11
N PRO A 130 -1.41 -5.78 -9.15
CA PRO A 130 -1.69 -7.04 -9.83
C PRO A 130 -1.30 -6.99 -11.31
N ASN A 131 -0.68 -8.08 -11.81
CA ASN A 131 -0.29 -8.23 -13.21
C ASN A 131 0.71 -7.17 -13.73
N ARG A 132 1.33 -6.40 -12.84
CA ARG A 132 2.38 -5.44 -13.12
C ARG A 132 3.71 -5.87 -12.48
N ASN A 133 4.83 -5.58 -13.13
CA ASN A 133 6.15 -5.98 -12.63
C ASN A 133 7.24 -4.98 -13.06
N CYS A 134 8.43 -5.15 -12.49
CA CYS A 134 9.59 -4.29 -12.76
C CYS A 134 10.02 -4.32 -14.23
N HIS A 135 9.95 -5.48 -14.90
CA HIS A 135 10.35 -5.57 -16.30
C HIS A 135 9.46 -4.72 -17.21
N GLN A 136 8.16 -4.65 -16.93
CA GLN A 136 7.26 -3.78 -17.68
C GLN A 136 7.60 -2.30 -17.47
N ALA A 137 7.93 -1.89 -16.23
CA ALA A 137 8.38 -0.53 -15.95
C ALA A 137 9.67 -0.18 -16.70
N ILE A 138 10.64 -1.10 -16.71
CA ILE A 138 11.90 -0.94 -17.46
C ILE A 138 11.65 -0.85 -18.97
N GLN A 139 10.79 -1.70 -19.51
CA GLN A 139 10.45 -1.67 -20.95
C GLN A 139 9.82 -0.33 -21.35
N GLU A 140 8.89 0.20 -20.50
CA GLU A 140 8.29 1.51 -20.72
C GLU A 140 9.34 2.62 -20.65
N ALA A 141 10.24 2.58 -19.66
CA ALA A 141 11.32 3.55 -19.54
C ALA A 141 12.24 3.55 -20.78
N ILE A 142 12.63 2.37 -21.26
CA ILE A 142 13.45 2.21 -22.49
C ILE A 142 12.69 2.81 -23.69
N TYR A 143 11.43 2.48 -23.85
CA TYR A 143 10.62 2.97 -24.95
C TYR A 143 10.53 4.51 -24.97
N ARG A 144 10.33 5.15 -23.79
CA ARG A 144 10.26 6.60 -23.69
C ARG A 144 11.61 7.27 -23.94
N ILE A 145 12.70 6.70 -23.41
CA ILE A 145 14.07 7.24 -23.60
C ILE A 145 14.53 7.11 -25.06
N GLN A 146 14.15 6.06 -25.77
CA GLN A 146 14.45 5.89 -27.19
C GLN A 146 13.59 6.75 -28.13
N GLY A 147 12.52 7.35 -27.62
CA GLY A 147 11.60 8.21 -28.34
C GLY A 147 12.08 9.67 -28.44
N PHE A 148 11.17 10.61 -28.21
CA PHE A 148 11.44 12.05 -28.34
C PHE A 148 11.94 12.72 -27.05
N THR A 149 12.15 11.96 -25.96
CA THR A 149 12.60 12.52 -24.67
C THR A 149 14.12 12.46 -24.56
N ASN A 150 14.73 13.62 -24.27
CA ASN A 150 16.19 13.77 -24.24
C ASN A 150 16.75 14.00 -22.82
N TYR A 151 15.87 14.27 -21.86
CA TYR A 151 16.24 14.60 -20.49
C TYR A 151 15.51 13.67 -19.53
N VAL A 152 16.26 13.19 -18.55
CA VAL A 152 15.75 12.22 -17.55
C VAL A 152 15.98 12.82 -16.16
N VAL A 153 14.94 12.76 -15.32
CA VAL A 153 15.02 13.04 -13.89
C VAL A 153 14.69 11.76 -13.17
N GLU A 154 15.67 11.22 -12.44
CA GLU A 154 15.50 10.05 -11.57
C GLU A 154 15.38 10.54 -10.13
N ALA A 155 14.44 10.02 -9.39
CA ALA A 155 14.25 10.33 -7.99
C ALA A 155 13.76 9.13 -7.19
N ASP A 156 14.17 9.07 -5.93
CA ASP A 156 13.78 8.11 -4.90
C ASP A 156 13.28 8.90 -3.67
N ILE A 157 12.14 8.52 -3.12
CA ILE A 157 11.57 9.21 -1.97
C ILE A 157 12.25 8.67 -0.70
N ARG A 158 13.02 9.54 -0.06
CA ARG A 158 13.78 9.19 1.13
C ARG A 158 12.86 8.68 2.25
N SER A 159 13.11 7.44 2.71
CA SER A 159 12.38 6.82 3.83
C SER A 159 10.86 6.87 3.68
N PHE A 160 10.33 6.73 2.48
CA PHE A 160 8.93 6.93 2.16
C PHE A 160 7.97 6.22 3.12
N PHE A 161 8.19 4.92 3.37
CA PHE A 161 7.34 4.15 4.29
C PHE A 161 7.39 4.65 5.74
N ASP A 162 8.50 5.24 6.17
CA ASP A 162 8.68 5.76 7.54
C ASP A 162 8.13 7.19 7.69
N SER A 163 7.94 7.92 6.58
CA SER A 163 7.50 9.33 6.55
C SER A 163 6.05 9.53 6.11
N LEU A 164 5.33 8.46 5.79
CA LEU A 164 3.96 8.51 5.30
C LEU A 164 3.03 9.14 6.36
N ASP A 165 2.41 10.27 6.02
CA ASP A 165 1.50 10.99 6.91
C ASP A 165 0.16 10.24 7.03
N HIS A 166 -0.20 9.84 8.27
CA HIS A 166 -1.41 9.07 8.54
C HIS A 166 -2.69 9.85 8.26
N GLU A 167 -2.71 11.16 8.56
CA GLU A 167 -3.92 11.97 8.38
C GLU A 167 -4.21 12.20 6.90
N TRP A 168 -3.17 12.50 6.10
CA TRP A 168 -3.32 12.63 4.66
C TRP A 168 -3.74 11.32 4.02
N LEU A 169 -3.10 10.20 4.37
CA LEU A 169 -3.51 8.89 3.85
C LEU A 169 -4.98 8.61 4.16
N LEU A 170 -5.42 8.84 5.39
CA LEU A 170 -6.81 8.61 5.79
C LEU A 170 -7.78 9.53 5.05
N LYS A 171 -7.43 10.80 4.83
CA LYS A 171 -8.23 11.73 4.00
C LYS A 171 -8.36 11.25 2.56
N MET A 172 -7.26 10.73 1.97
CA MET A 172 -7.28 10.15 0.62
C MET A 172 -8.19 8.91 0.55
N LEU A 173 -8.10 8.03 1.54
CA LEU A 173 -8.98 6.87 1.63
C LEU A 173 -10.45 7.29 1.83
N GLU A 174 -10.72 8.26 2.70
CA GLU A 174 -12.07 8.80 2.97
C GLU A 174 -12.67 9.53 1.75
N HIS A 175 -11.83 10.02 0.84
CA HIS A 175 -12.30 10.62 -0.41
C HIS A 175 -13.05 9.61 -1.28
N ASP A 176 -12.56 8.37 -1.36
CA ASP A 176 -13.12 7.32 -2.22
C ASP A 176 -14.00 6.31 -1.48
N ILE A 177 -13.82 6.19 -0.18
CA ILE A 177 -14.49 5.19 0.66
C ILE A 177 -15.36 5.90 1.70
N ALA A 178 -16.66 5.62 1.67
CA ALA A 178 -17.61 6.18 2.64
C ALA A 178 -17.79 5.29 3.90
N ASP A 179 -17.29 4.06 3.87
CA ASP A 179 -17.43 3.08 4.96
C ASP A 179 -16.41 3.30 6.08
N LYS A 180 -16.80 4.10 7.09
CA LYS A 180 -15.96 4.37 8.26
C LYS A 180 -15.60 3.10 9.05
N LYS A 181 -16.48 2.08 9.07
CA LYS A 181 -16.21 0.82 9.77
C LYS A 181 -15.08 0.04 9.11
N PHE A 182 -14.97 0.12 7.79
CA PHE A 182 -13.86 -0.47 7.05
C PHE A 182 -12.55 0.31 7.25
N LEU A 183 -12.59 1.65 7.33
CA LEU A 183 -11.41 2.49 7.49
C LEU A 183 -10.85 2.45 8.92
N GLU A 184 -11.67 2.12 9.93
CA GLU A 184 -11.22 2.10 11.32
C GLU A 184 -10.10 1.08 11.61
N PRO A 185 -10.15 -0.20 11.16
CA PRO A 185 -9.01 -1.10 11.25
C PRO A 185 -7.73 -0.57 10.59
N ILE A 186 -7.84 0.09 9.44
CA ILE A 186 -6.69 0.69 8.76
C ILE A 186 -6.07 1.79 9.61
N ARG A 187 -6.89 2.69 10.17
CA ARG A 187 -6.46 3.73 11.12
C ARG A 187 -5.73 3.11 12.31
N ARG A 188 -6.24 2.01 12.85
CA ARG A 188 -5.63 1.31 13.99
C ARG A 188 -4.32 0.64 13.62
N PHE A 189 -4.19 0.06 12.43
CA PHE A 189 -2.90 -0.49 11.94
C PHE A 189 -1.82 0.59 11.85
N LEU A 190 -2.14 1.75 11.33
CA LEU A 190 -1.18 2.86 11.24
C LEU A 190 -0.68 3.30 12.62
N LYS A 191 -1.54 3.23 13.64
CA LYS A 191 -1.24 3.65 15.02
C LYS A 191 -0.82 2.51 15.96
N ALA A 192 -0.76 1.26 15.49
CA ALA A 192 -0.48 0.11 16.35
C ALA A 192 0.91 0.13 17.02
N GLY A 193 1.84 0.91 16.47
CA GLY A 193 3.19 1.04 17.00
C GLY A 193 4.07 -0.17 16.73
N ILE A 194 5.25 -0.13 17.32
CA ILE A 194 6.31 -1.12 17.10
C ILE A 194 6.88 -1.56 18.43
N MET A 195 7.10 -2.85 18.57
CA MET A 195 7.84 -3.42 19.70
C MET A 195 9.27 -3.71 19.27
N GLU A 196 10.24 -3.02 19.87
CA GLU A 196 11.66 -3.18 19.58
C GLU A 196 12.44 -3.41 20.90
N ASN A 197 13.16 -4.52 20.99
CA ASN A 197 13.96 -4.89 22.17
C ASN A 197 13.16 -4.81 23.51
N GLY A 198 11.88 -5.19 23.46
CA GLY A 198 10.99 -5.15 24.63
C GLY A 198 10.45 -3.77 24.99
N LYS A 199 10.73 -2.74 24.16
CA LYS A 199 10.19 -1.38 24.34
C LYS A 199 9.14 -1.10 23.27
N PHE A 200 8.05 -0.49 23.70
CA PHE A 200 7.01 0.01 22.79
C PHE A 200 7.42 1.37 22.24
N LEU A 201 7.30 1.52 20.92
CA LEU A 201 7.51 2.77 20.21
C LEU A 201 6.20 3.14 19.51
N GLU A 202 5.69 4.32 19.80
CA GLU A 202 4.51 4.85 19.11
C GLU A 202 4.80 5.13 17.63
N ALA A 203 3.79 4.95 16.78
CA ALA A 203 3.85 5.30 15.38
C ALA A 203 3.01 6.58 15.15
N GLU A 204 3.68 7.73 15.13
CA GLU A 204 3.03 9.01 14.80
C GLU A 204 2.88 9.20 13.28
N GLN A 205 3.77 8.60 12.53
CA GLN A 205 3.80 8.59 11.06
C GLN A 205 4.38 7.27 10.54
N GLY A 206 4.30 7.07 9.25
CA GLY A 206 4.84 5.90 8.57
C GLY A 206 3.89 4.69 8.60
N SER A 207 4.23 3.72 7.77
CA SER A 207 3.55 2.43 7.72
C SER A 207 4.59 1.33 7.87
N PRO A 208 4.42 0.38 8.82
CA PRO A 208 5.43 -0.65 9.07
C PRO A 208 5.75 -1.41 7.79
N GLN A 209 7.04 -1.39 7.39
CA GLN A 209 7.48 -2.23 6.27
C GLN A 209 7.29 -3.71 6.66
N GLY A 210 6.50 -4.43 5.86
CA GLY A 210 6.14 -5.83 6.13
C GLY A 210 4.68 -6.05 6.54
N ASN A 211 3.92 -5.00 6.84
CA ASN A 211 2.46 -5.05 6.97
C ASN A 211 1.82 -5.32 5.60
N GLY A 212 0.82 -6.21 5.56
CA GLY A 212 0.16 -6.62 4.31
C GLY A 212 -0.58 -5.51 3.56
N ALA A 213 -1.07 -4.49 4.25
CA ALA A 213 -1.78 -3.36 3.65
C ALA A 213 -0.87 -2.18 3.28
N SER A 214 0.37 -2.13 3.80
CA SER A 214 1.29 -1.01 3.54
C SER A 214 1.57 -0.75 2.06
N PRO A 215 1.76 -1.77 1.19
CA PRO A 215 2.04 -1.54 -0.23
C PRO A 215 0.90 -0.84 -0.97
N ILE A 216 -0.35 -1.24 -0.73
CA ILE A 216 -1.50 -0.59 -1.38
C ILE A 216 -1.73 0.81 -0.82
N CYS A 217 -1.57 1.03 0.50
CA CYS A 217 -1.64 2.35 1.11
C CYS A 217 -0.58 3.30 0.55
N ALA A 218 0.65 2.82 0.36
CA ALA A 218 1.74 3.54 -0.29
C ALA A 218 1.36 3.97 -1.72
N ASN A 219 0.81 3.07 -2.52
CA ASN A 219 0.36 3.39 -3.86
C ASN A 219 -0.81 4.39 -3.89
N VAL A 220 -1.75 4.30 -2.94
CA VAL A 220 -2.83 5.30 -2.80
C VAL A 220 -2.25 6.68 -2.50
N TYR A 221 -1.31 6.76 -1.55
CA TYR A 221 -0.67 8.03 -1.20
C TYR A 221 0.04 8.65 -2.41
N LEU A 222 0.88 7.88 -3.10
CA LEU A 222 1.62 8.35 -4.27
C LEU A 222 0.72 8.68 -5.46
N HIS A 223 -0.38 7.97 -5.62
CA HIS A 223 -1.38 8.31 -6.64
C HIS A 223 -1.92 9.72 -6.46
N TYR A 224 -2.26 10.11 -5.22
CA TYR A 224 -2.80 11.44 -4.95
C TYR A 224 -1.73 12.53 -4.95
N VAL A 225 -0.54 12.27 -4.42
CA VAL A 225 0.51 13.28 -4.25
C VAL A 225 1.35 13.45 -5.50
N LEU A 226 1.76 12.34 -6.14
CA LEU A 226 2.70 12.36 -7.26
C LEU A 226 2.01 12.14 -8.61
N ASP A 227 1.26 11.02 -8.74
CA ASP A 227 0.74 10.61 -10.05
C ASP A 227 -0.25 11.63 -10.62
N LEU A 228 -1.22 12.08 -9.80
CA LEU A 228 -2.20 13.08 -10.22
C LEU A 228 -1.58 14.47 -10.40
N TRP A 229 -0.63 14.86 -9.57
CA TRP A 229 0.11 16.12 -9.76
C TRP A 229 0.88 16.11 -11.06
N PHE A 230 1.61 15.04 -11.36
CA PHE A 230 2.33 14.92 -12.63
C PHE A 230 1.38 15.02 -13.82
N GLU A 231 0.30 14.23 -13.85
CA GLU A 231 -0.61 14.17 -15.00
C GLU A 231 -1.43 15.45 -15.18
N LYS A 232 -1.85 16.12 -14.08
CA LYS A 232 -2.75 17.27 -14.14
C LYS A 232 -2.06 18.64 -14.10
N CYS A 233 -0.85 18.70 -13.54
CA CYS A 233 -0.13 19.97 -13.37
C CYS A 233 1.17 19.99 -14.17
N VAL A 234 2.07 19.02 -13.95
CA VAL A 234 3.39 19.03 -14.61
C VAL A 234 3.28 18.83 -16.12
N LYS A 235 2.66 17.73 -16.53
CA LYS A 235 2.58 17.38 -17.95
C LYS A 235 1.92 18.44 -18.83
N PRO A 236 0.80 19.08 -18.41
CA PRO A 236 0.21 20.18 -19.20
C PRO A 236 1.06 21.47 -19.22
N SER A 237 1.96 21.68 -18.26
CA SER A 237 2.86 22.84 -18.23
C SER A 237 4.10 22.68 -19.12
N CYS A 238 4.42 21.44 -19.50
CA CYS A 238 5.54 21.13 -20.37
C CYS A 238 5.28 21.59 -21.80
N ARG A 239 6.33 22.11 -22.48
CA ARG A 239 6.29 22.51 -23.89
C ARG A 239 6.35 21.33 -24.86
N GLY A 240 6.85 20.19 -24.37
CA GLY A 240 7.00 18.98 -25.14
C GLY A 240 6.48 17.75 -24.40
N GLU A 241 6.86 16.56 -24.90
CA GLU A 241 6.48 15.31 -24.27
C GLU A 241 7.13 15.17 -22.89
N ALA A 242 6.32 14.74 -21.91
CA ALA A 242 6.73 14.41 -20.58
C ALA A 242 6.04 13.11 -20.12
N HIS A 243 6.82 12.19 -19.54
CA HIS A 243 6.32 10.90 -19.06
C HIS A 243 6.89 10.58 -17.69
N LEU A 244 6.04 10.00 -16.83
CA LEU A 244 6.40 9.45 -15.54
C LEU A 244 6.36 7.92 -15.63
N ILE A 245 7.36 7.25 -15.09
CA ILE A 245 7.39 5.79 -14.89
C ILE A 245 7.71 5.55 -13.42
N ARG A 246 6.79 4.94 -12.68
CA ARG A 246 6.92 4.73 -11.25
C ARG A 246 6.86 3.26 -10.87
N TYR A 247 7.81 2.82 -10.05
CA TYR A 247 7.81 1.50 -9.41
C TYR A 247 7.89 1.66 -7.88
N ALA A 248 6.74 1.62 -7.20
CA ALA A 248 6.60 1.98 -5.79
C ALA A 248 7.04 3.45 -5.54
N ASP A 249 8.04 3.66 -4.69
CA ASP A 249 8.66 4.96 -4.36
C ASP A 249 9.78 5.37 -5.31
N ASP A 250 10.33 4.45 -6.10
CA ASP A 250 11.28 4.77 -7.18
C ASP A 250 10.54 5.30 -8.42
N PHE A 251 11.00 6.40 -9.00
CA PHE A 251 10.41 6.88 -10.24
C PHE A 251 11.40 7.60 -11.15
N VAL A 252 11.08 7.55 -12.44
CA VAL A 252 11.82 8.23 -13.51
C VAL A 252 10.85 9.09 -14.30
N CYS A 253 11.21 10.35 -14.50
CA CYS A 253 10.51 11.26 -15.40
C CYS A 253 11.37 11.54 -16.63
N THR A 254 10.77 11.51 -17.82
CA THR A 254 11.45 11.81 -19.07
C THR A 254 10.83 13.02 -19.73
N PHE A 255 11.64 13.91 -20.31
CA PHE A 255 11.20 15.18 -20.89
C PHE A 255 11.84 15.40 -22.25
N GLN A 256 11.11 16.04 -23.16
CA GLN A 256 11.64 16.43 -24.46
C GLN A 256 12.60 17.62 -24.36
N TYR A 257 12.29 18.61 -23.53
CA TYR A 257 13.07 19.83 -23.38
C TYR A 257 13.73 19.97 -22.03
N ARG A 258 14.98 20.50 -22.02
CA ARG A 258 15.76 20.73 -20.80
C ARG A 258 15.04 21.62 -19.78
N GLY A 259 14.37 22.68 -20.28
CA GLY A 259 13.69 23.62 -19.38
C GLY A 259 12.56 22.97 -18.61
N ASP A 260 11.82 22.05 -19.23
CA ASP A 260 10.72 21.32 -18.58
C ASP A 260 11.26 20.36 -17.52
N ALA A 261 12.37 19.65 -17.81
CA ALA A 261 13.05 18.78 -16.86
C ALA A 261 13.60 19.57 -15.65
N GLN A 262 14.18 20.75 -15.89
CA GLN A 262 14.72 21.60 -14.85
C GLN A 262 13.62 22.18 -13.97
N GLN A 263 12.53 22.66 -14.55
CA GLN A 263 11.36 23.15 -13.81
C GLN A 263 10.78 22.05 -12.92
N PHE A 264 10.59 20.84 -13.47
CA PHE A 264 10.11 19.70 -12.68
C PHE A 264 11.03 19.37 -11.50
N TYR A 265 12.35 19.35 -11.73
CA TYR A 265 13.33 19.09 -10.67
C TYR A 265 13.31 20.15 -9.55
N GLU A 266 13.09 21.42 -9.90
CA GLU A 266 13.00 22.52 -8.93
C GLU A 266 11.66 22.52 -8.17
N GLU A 267 10.59 21.98 -8.77
CA GLU A 267 9.27 21.87 -8.16
C GLU A 267 9.09 20.60 -7.30
N LEU A 268 10.02 19.62 -7.44
CA LEU A 268 10.01 18.45 -6.56
C LEU A 268 10.30 18.92 -5.12
N PRO A 269 9.41 18.67 -4.15
CA PRO A 269 9.69 18.99 -2.76
C PRO A 269 10.88 18.17 -2.25
N GLU A 270 11.71 18.79 -1.40
CA GLU A 270 12.84 18.15 -0.73
C GLU A 270 12.40 17.01 0.22
#